data_a711e0196194e2583b522aa6aa57c906
#
_entry.id   a711e0196194e2583b522aa6aa57c906
#
_cell.length_a   1.000
_cell.length_b   1.000
_cell.length_c   1.000
_cell.angle_alpha   90.00
_cell.angle_beta   90.00
_cell.angle_gamma   90.00
#
_symmetry.space_group_name_H-M   'P 1'
#
loop_
_entity.id
_entity.type
_entity.pdbx_description
1 polymer ?
#
loop_
_entity_poly.entity_id
_entity_poly.type
_entity_poly.pdbx_seq_one_letter_code
_entity_poly.pdbx_strand_id
1 'polypeptide(L)'
;MERYEAIGSIETFGLVFVLEAADAMCKAADVELIGYENVASGYISVLVRGDVGACKTAVDAGVKAVEAMGAEVYSSVVIPRPHPDLEKIITRYSLK
;
A
#
# COMPACT_ATOMS: atom_id res chain seq x y z
N MET A 1 3.85 -25.31 -4.63
CA MET A 1 4.97 -24.41 -4.52
C MET A 1 4.52 -23.05 -4.01
N GLU A 2 5.25 -22.58 -3.06
CA GLU A 2 4.92 -21.30 -2.49
C GLU A 2 5.29 -20.17 -3.39
N ARG A 3 4.41 -19.20 -3.44
CA ARG A 3 4.70 -17.97 -4.16
C ARG A 3 4.98 -16.89 -3.15
N TYR A 4 6.06 -16.19 -3.40
CA TYR A 4 6.35 -15.01 -2.61
C TYR A 4 5.59 -13.85 -3.20
N GLU A 5 4.81 -13.22 -2.37
CA GLU A 5 4.09 -12.04 -2.78
C GLU A 5 4.79 -10.81 -2.25
N ALA A 6 4.90 -9.82 -3.11
CA ALA A 6 5.45 -8.55 -2.71
C ALA A 6 4.43 -7.76 -1.90
N ILE A 7 4.92 -6.76 -1.19
CA ILE A 7 4.08 -5.85 -0.43
C ILE A 7 4.33 -4.45 -0.95
N GLY A 8 3.25 -3.70 -1.17
CA GLY A 8 3.34 -2.29 -1.51
C GLY A 8 2.67 -1.47 -0.43
N SER A 9 3.20 -0.29 -0.15
CA SER A 9 2.63 0.57 0.86
C SER A 9 2.77 2.03 0.46
N ILE A 10 1.75 2.81 0.79
CA ILE A 10 1.78 4.25 0.61
C ILE A 10 1.31 4.88 1.91
N GLU A 11 2.04 5.90 2.36
CA GLU A 11 1.67 6.65 3.55
C GLU A 11 1.39 8.09 3.16
N THR A 12 0.26 8.62 3.64
CA THR A 12 -0.15 9.99 3.38
C THR A 12 -0.49 10.68 4.68
N PHE A 13 -0.57 12.01 4.62
CA PHE A 13 -1.10 12.79 5.71
C PHE A 13 -2.59 13.02 5.46
N GLY A 14 -3.42 12.30 6.21
CA GLY A 14 -4.86 12.42 6.11
C GLY A 14 -5.54 11.27 5.40
N LEU A 15 -6.76 11.00 5.82
CA LEU A 15 -7.52 9.85 5.34
C LEU A 15 -7.93 9.97 3.88
N VAL A 16 -8.27 11.18 3.43
CA VAL A 16 -8.76 11.36 2.06
C VAL A 16 -7.72 10.91 1.06
N PHE A 17 -6.47 11.30 1.29
CA PHE A 17 -5.41 10.96 0.34
C PHE A 17 -5.07 9.49 0.36
N VAL A 18 -5.11 8.83 1.53
CA VAL A 18 -4.83 7.40 1.57
C VAL A 18 -5.95 6.61 0.89
N LEU A 19 -7.19 7.07 0.99
CA LEU A 19 -8.29 6.40 0.30
C LEU A 19 -8.14 6.52 -1.21
N GLU A 20 -7.73 7.69 -1.69
CA GLU A 20 -7.48 7.87 -3.11
C GLU A 20 -6.35 6.97 -3.58
N ALA A 21 -5.27 6.89 -2.78
CA ALA A 21 -4.16 6.00 -3.10
C ALA A 21 -4.61 4.56 -3.17
N ALA A 22 -5.37 4.11 -2.17
CA ALA A 22 -5.83 2.72 -2.11
C ALA A 22 -6.70 2.37 -3.31
N ASP A 23 -7.62 3.26 -3.65
CA ASP A 23 -8.50 3.04 -4.79
C ASP A 23 -7.70 2.94 -6.09
N ALA A 24 -6.78 3.87 -6.29
CA ALA A 24 -5.96 3.88 -7.50
C ALA A 24 -5.10 2.62 -7.61
N MET A 25 -4.53 2.19 -6.48
CA MET A 25 -3.70 0.99 -6.48
C MET A 25 -4.50 -0.24 -6.88
N CYS A 26 -5.69 -0.39 -6.30
CA CYS A 26 -6.51 -1.57 -6.57
C CYS A 26 -7.09 -1.56 -7.97
N LYS A 27 -7.28 -0.39 -8.56
CA LYS A 27 -7.78 -0.28 -9.93
C LYS A 27 -6.68 -0.49 -10.97
N ALA A 28 -5.44 -0.19 -10.62
CA ALA A 28 -4.35 -0.19 -11.59
C ALA A 28 -3.73 -1.56 -11.80
N ALA A 29 -3.80 -2.45 -10.82
CA ALA A 29 -3.10 -3.72 -10.88
C ALA A 29 -3.83 -4.77 -10.05
N ASP A 30 -3.47 -6.02 -10.28
CA ASP A 30 -4.09 -7.13 -9.56
C ASP A 30 -3.38 -7.29 -8.21
N VAL A 31 -3.77 -6.45 -7.28
CA VAL A 31 -3.26 -6.50 -5.91
C VAL A 31 -4.43 -6.61 -4.94
N GLU A 32 -4.15 -7.15 -3.78
CA GLU A 32 -5.13 -7.28 -2.73
C GLU A 32 -4.88 -6.24 -1.66
N LEU A 33 -5.92 -5.53 -1.26
CA LEU A 33 -5.81 -4.58 -0.16
C LEU A 33 -5.74 -5.37 1.14
N ILE A 34 -4.60 -5.26 1.83
CA ILE A 34 -4.36 -6.04 3.05
C ILE A 34 -4.94 -5.33 4.26
N GLY A 35 -4.62 -4.06 4.41
CA GLY A 35 -5.03 -3.34 5.57
C GLY A 35 -4.46 -1.94 5.61
N TYR A 36 -4.58 -1.32 6.78
CA TYR A 36 -4.08 0.03 6.96
C TYR A 36 -3.59 0.20 8.39
N GLU A 37 -2.77 1.22 8.57
CA GLU A 37 -2.29 1.58 9.90
C GLU A 37 -2.46 3.08 10.07
N ASN A 38 -3.16 3.47 11.12
CA ASN A 38 -3.37 4.87 11.46
C ASN A 38 -2.27 5.28 12.43
N VAL A 39 -1.25 5.92 11.90
CA VAL A 39 -0.12 6.36 12.71
C VAL A 39 -0.50 7.69 13.36
N ALA A 40 0.16 8.02 14.46
CA ALA A 40 -0.12 9.26 15.19
C ALA A 40 0.09 10.49 14.30
N SER A 41 -0.54 11.58 14.67
CA SER A 41 -0.38 12.90 14.03
C SER A 41 -0.99 12.98 12.64
N GLY A 42 -1.97 12.14 12.34
CA GLY A 42 -2.72 12.22 11.08
C GLY A 42 -2.09 11.46 9.94
N TYR A 43 -0.98 10.78 10.14
CA TYR A 43 -0.38 9.95 9.11
C TYR A 43 -1.07 8.59 9.06
N ILE A 44 -1.31 8.11 7.86
CA ILE A 44 -2.00 6.85 7.66
C ILE A 44 -1.38 6.12 6.48
N SER A 45 -1.17 4.83 6.64
CA SER A 45 -0.56 3.97 5.62
C SER A 45 -1.57 2.95 5.15
N VAL A 46 -1.44 2.55 3.90
CA VAL A 46 -2.24 1.47 3.32
C VAL A 46 -1.29 0.45 2.72
N LEU A 47 -1.66 -0.83 2.83
CA LEU A 47 -0.84 -1.94 2.35
C LEU A 47 -1.58 -2.75 1.32
N VAL A 48 -0.88 -3.12 0.26
CA VAL A 48 -1.39 -4.06 -0.74
C VAL A 48 -0.40 -5.20 -0.91
N ARG A 49 -0.89 -6.30 -1.46
CA ARG A 49 -0.09 -7.51 -1.68
C ARG A 49 -0.38 -8.05 -3.06
N GLY A 50 0.65 -8.59 -3.70
CA GLY A 50 0.51 -9.20 -5.02
C GLY A 50 1.89 -9.49 -5.61
N ASP A 51 1.93 -9.86 -6.89
CA ASP A 51 3.20 -10.03 -7.58
C ASP A 51 3.97 -8.73 -7.56
N VAL A 52 5.30 -8.83 -7.61
CA VAL A 52 6.14 -7.65 -7.49
C VAL A 52 5.85 -6.62 -8.59
N GLY A 53 5.61 -7.09 -9.82
CA GLY A 53 5.26 -6.16 -10.90
C GLY A 53 3.94 -5.47 -10.66
N ALA A 54 2.96 -6.21 -10.15
CA ALA A 54 1.67 -5.63 -9.82
C ALA A 54 1.79 -4.61 -8.70
N CYS A 55 2.59 -4.92 -7.68
CA CYS A 55 2.78 -3.99 -6.58
C CYS A 55 3.47 -2.71 -7.03
N LYS A 56 4.47 -2.82 -7.93
CA LYS A 56 5.15 -1.64 -8.46
C LYS A 56 4.19 -0.77 -9.25
N THR A 57 3.38 -1.38 -10.10
CA THR A 57 2.38 -0.65 -10.89
C THR A 57 1.35 0.01 -9.96
N ALA A 58 0.90 -0.74 -8.95
CA ALA A 58 -0.09 -0.21 -8.02
C ALA A 58 0.45 0.99 -7.24
N VAL A 59 1.65 0.86 -6.67
CA VAL A 59 2.22 1.95 -5.89
C VAL A 59 2.44 3.19 -6.77
N ASP A 60 2.94 2.99 -7.99
CA ASP A 60 3.14 4.11 -8.90
C ASP A 60 1.82 4.82 -9.19
N ALA A 61 0.76 4.06 -9.44
CA ALA A 61 -0.55 4.65 -9.72
C ALA A 61 -1.10 5.39 -8.50
N GLY A 62 -0.91 4.82 -7.32
CA GLY A 62 -1.39 5.46 -6.10
C GLY A 62 -0.68 6.78 -5.82
N VAL A 63 0.64 6.81 -6.01
CA VAL A 63 1.41 8.03 -5.83
C VAL A 63 0.93 9.10 -6.80
N LYS A 64 0.76 8.74 -8.07
CA LYS A 64 0.32 9.69 -9.08
C LYS A 64 -1.08 10.22 -8.80
N ALA A 65 -1.97 9.36 -8.30
CA ALA A 65 -3.32 9.79 -7.99
C ALA A 65 -3.34 10.82 -6.88
N VAL A 66 -2.53 10.62 -5.84
CA VAL A 66 -2.44 11.57 -4.74
C VAL A 66 -1.84 12.90 -5.23
N GLU A 67 -0.79 12.81 -6.03
CA GLU A 67 -0.15 14.01 -6.58
C GLU A 67 -1.09 14.80 -7.48
N ALA A 68 -1.95 14.10 -8.21
CA ALA A 68 -2.94 14.75 -9.07
C ALA A 68 -3.97 15.55 -8.27
N MET A 69 -4.12 15.24 -6.98
CA MET A 69 -4.99 16.01 -6.10
C MET A 69 -4.28 17.23 -5.50
N GLY A 70 -3.03 17.46 -5.87
CA GLY A 70 -2.26 18.58 -5.33
C GLY A 70 -1.60 18.29 -4.00
N ALA A 71 -1.55 17.02 -3.59
CA ALA A 71 -0.97 16.62 -2.32
C ALA A 71 0.31 15.83 -2.58
N GLU A 72 1.06 15.57 -1.52
CA GLU A 72 2.27 14.77 -1.58
C GLU A 72 2.07 13.48 -0.84
N VAL A 73 2.66 12.41 -1.38
CA VAL A 73 2.79 11.15 -0.65
C VAL A 73 3.94 11.32 0.33
N TYR A 74 3.68 10.98 1.59
CA TYR A 74 4.71 11.09 2.62
C TYR A 74 5.82 10.07 2.39
N SER A 75 5.44 8.82 2.11
CA SER A 75 6.40 7.78 1.78
C SER A 75 5.70 6.67 1.01
N SER A 76 6.48 5.91 0.26
CA SER A 76 5.97 4.74 -0.45
C SER A 76 7.09 3.73 -0.56
N VAL A 77 6.72 2.44 -0.64
CA VAL A 77 7.71 1.38 -0.74
C VAL A 77 7.09 0.16 -1.40
N VAL A 78 7.92 -0.57 -2.13
CA VAL A 78 7.59 -1.92 -2.57
C VAL A 78 8.66 -2.84 -2.00
N ILE A 79 8.23 -3.87 -1.29
CA ILE A 79 9.12 -4.89 -0.75
C ILE A 79 8.93 -6.13 -1.61
N PRO A 80 9.90 -6.43 -2.49
CA PRO A 80 9.67 -7.49 -3.49
C PRO A 80 9.57 -8.90 -2.90
N ARG A 81 10.33 -9.17 -1.87
CA ARG A 81 10.39 -10.50 -1.28
C ARG A 81 10.42 -10.37 0.23
N PRO A 82 9.26 -10.07 0.84
CA PRO A 82 9.23 -9.84 2.28
C PRO A 82 9.64 -11.10 3.04
N HIS A 83 10.36 -10.89 4.12
CA HIS A 83 10.72 -12.00 5.00
C HIS A 83 9.42 -12.61 5.55
N PRO A 84 9.36 -13.95 5.67
CA PRO A 84 8.12 -14.59 6.13
C PRO A 84 7.65 -14.07 7.49
N ASP A 85 8.56 -13.65 8.34
CA ASP A 85 8.17 -13.14 9.67
C ASP A 85 7.40 -11.85 9.61
N LEU A 86 7.41 -11.14 8.47
CA LEU A 86 6.59 -9.93 8.33
C LEU A 86 5.11 -10.21 8.45
N GLU A 87 4.69 -11.45 8.21
CA GLU A 87 3.29 -11.82 8.44
C GLU A 87 2.85 -11.55 9.87
N LYS A 88 3.77 -11.67 10.80
CA LYS A 88 3.43 -11.42 12.21
C LYS A 88 3.01 -9.98 12.44
N ILE A 89 3.53 -9.06 11.65
CA ILE A 89 3.17 -7.65 11.74
C ILE A 89 1.93 -7.37 10.89
N ILE A 90 1.93 -7.88 9.67
CA ILE A 90 0.88 -7.57 8.70
C ILE A 90 -0.49 -8.02 9.19
N THR A 91 -0.56 -9.20 9.80
CA THR A 91 -1.85 -9.71 10.26
C THR A 91 -2.48 -8.84 11.33
N ARG A 92 -1.68 -8.03 12.04
CA ARG A 92 -2.23 -7.12 13.04
C ARG A 92 -3.06 -6.00 12.43
N TYR A 93 -2.78 -5.66 11.17
CA TYR A 93 -3.44 -4.55 10.50
C TYR A 93 -4.40 -5.01 9.41
N SER A 94 -4.57 -6.32 9.30
CA SER A 94 -5.40 -6.88 8.24
C SER A 94 -6.87 -6.51 8.40
N LEU A 95 -7.49 -6.21 7.28
CA LEU A 95 -8.94 -5.95 7.22
C LEU A 95 -9.64 -7.28 7.00
N LYS A 96 -10.25 -7.78 8.05
CA LYS A 96 -10.90 -9.07 7.92
C LYS A 96 -12.32 -8.98 8.36
#